data_3a0a30fae9e32792c0d2bce0cfafdd0d
#
_entry.id   3a0a30fae9e32792c0d2bce0cfafdd0d
#
_cell.length_a   1.000
_cell.length_b   1.000
_cell.length_c   1.000
_cell.angle_alpha   90.00
_cell.angle_beta   90.00
_cell.angle_gamma   90.00
#
_symmetry.space_group_name_H-M   'P 1'
#
loop_
_entity.id
_entity.type
_entity.pdbx_description
1 polymer ?
#
loop_
_entity_poly.entity_id
_entity_poly.type
_entity_poly.pdbx_seq_one_letter_code
_entity_poly.pdbx_strand_id
1 'polypeptide(L)'
;IRGVKTFGDNQPLYIIDGFPGDIENVNPQDIQSMEVLKDGAAAAIYGSVAANGVIIVTTKNGKKGDMKIDFSTYVSFTSVAKKLELLNAEEYKSVHKQMYQNYMNQYPDDTEVTMPAFVNKNTGIDTDWQDAMLRGGVSQNYMFSIRGGSENAQYSLSYNHADEKGIFLGNNYRQDNARLKLHMSKYIFDIDANIAFKFTDSKQPEYSIKEMYMISPLVPIYDDTREYGFGLSDFDDLPSNRNVMADQHYEKSTDKKYHTTANVALTMNFTPWLNFKTSYAYRGEHQRQTYHTPAYVADPKAKRDYPYHSETTGYWEEHVWENVLSFNKTFGKHNVNAMAGTSMTARKYTWNSVGVEGKTTVYKVEDGKLVTSEIPGGFLDPSFSTVGAGAGGTFDGSGTKWKYNRASFFGRLNYNYNCLLYTSPSP
;
A
#
# COMPACT_ATOMS: atom_id res chain seq x y z
N ILE A 1 9.09 20.60 -3.48
CA ILE A 1 8.59 21.97 -3.25
C ILE A 1 9.48 23.00 -3.98
N ARG A 2 10.79 22.83 -4.00
CA ARG A 2 11.75 23.68 -4.77
C ARG A 2 12.71 22.83 -5.63
N GLY A 3 12.22 21.78 -6.27
CA GLY A 3 12.99 20.82 -7.05
C GLY A 3 13.65 19.72 -6.21
N VAL A 4 14.23 18.73 -6.90
CA VAL A 4 14.94 17.59 -6.29
C VAL A 4 16.29 18.07 -5.76
N LYS A 5 16.57 17.87 -4.48
CA LYS A 5 17.81 18.30 -3.83
C LYS A 5 18.66 17.13 -3.33
N THR A 6 18.17 15.91 -3.38
CA THR A 6 18.88 14.71 -2.91
C THR A 6 18.74 13.59 -3.95
N PHE A 7 19.69 12.64 -3.96
CA PHE A 7 19.60 11.40 -4.75
C PHE A 7 18.78 10.32 -4.03
N GLY A 8 18.32 10.58 -2.80
CA GLY A 8 17.49 9.69 -2.00
C GLY A 8 16.00 10.03 -2.07
N ASP A 9 15.31 9.84 -0.96
CA ASP A 9 13.88 10.19 -0.83
C ASP A 9 13.68 11.70 -0.98
N ASN A 10 12.86 12.10 -1.96
CA ASN A 10 12.54 13.49 -2.28
C ASN A 10 11.18 13.93 -1.74
N GLN A 11 10.53 13.10 -0.94
CA GLN A 11 9.24 13.43 -0.34
C GLN A 11 9.39 14.56 0.70
N PRO A 12 8.42 15.50 0.78
CA PRO A 12 8.40 16.48 1.86
C PRO A 12 8.11 15.79 3.20
N LEU A 13 8.60 16.39 4.28
CA LEU A 13 8.22 15.94 5.62
C LEU A 13 6.78 16.38 5.93
N TYR A 14 5.91 15.44 6.24
CA TYR A 14 4.57 15.75 6.75
C TYR A 14 4.59 15.86 8.26
N ILE A 15 4.04 16.96 8.78
CA ILE A 15 3.80 17.19 10.22
C ILE A 15 2.29 17.19 10.43
N ILE A 16 1.78 16.12 11.03
CA ILE A 16 0.36 15.89 11.25
C ILE A 16 0.05 16.19 12.72
N ASP A 17 -0.77 17.20 12.98
CA ASP A 17 -1.12 17.66 14.32
C ASP A 17 0.11 17.88 15.22
N GLY A 18 1.20 18.41 14.64
CA GLY A 18 2.44 18.74 15.33
C GLY A 18 3.49 17.64 15.39
N PHE A 19 3.24 16.45 14.83
CA PHE A 19 4.16 15.31 14.84
C PHE A 19 4.50 14.84 13.42
N PRO A 20 5.73 14.36 13.17
CA PRO A 20 6.05 13.70 11.92
C PRO A 20 5.07 12.55 11.64
N GLY A 21 4.53 12.48 10.44
CA GLY A 21 3.52 11.50 10.07
C GLY A 21 3.55 11.17 8.59
N ASP A 22 2.69 10.25 8.20
CA ASP A 22 2.44 9.87 6.82
C ASP A 22 1.03 10.33 6.41
N ILE A 23 0.95 11.11 5.35
CA ILE A 23 -0.32 11.65 4.86
C ILE A 23 -1.28 10.54 4.39
N GLU A 24 -0.75 9.41 3.92
CA GLU A 24 -1.54 8.27 3.49
C GLU A 24 -2.33 7.64 4.65
N ASN A 25 -1.92 7.90 5.90
CA ASN A 25 -2.60 7.43 7.10
C ASN A 25 -3.63 8.43 7.66
N VAL A 26 -3.87 9.54 6.95
CA VAL A 26 -4.88 10.54 7.32
C VAL A 26 -6.03 10.49 6.34
N ASN A 27 -7.25 10.31 6.86
CA ASN A 27 -8.42 10.46 6.01
C ASN A 27 -8.52 11.91 5.48
N PRO A 28 -8.58 12.14 4.17
CA PRO A 28 -8.71 13.50 3.60
C PRO A 28 -9.87 14.30 4.18
N GLN A 29 -10.97 13.64 4.53
CA GLN A 29 -12.14 14.28 5.13
C GLN A 29 -11.91 14.74 6.57
N ASP A 30 -10.90 14.23 7.27
CA ASP A 30 -10.49 14.70 8.59
C ASP A 30 -9.60 15.94 8.52
N ILE A 31 -9.06 16.31 7.36
CA ILE A 31 -8.15 17.44 7.22
C ILE A 31 -8.93 18.74 7.33
N GLN A 32 -8.44 19.63 8.20
CA GLN A 32 -8.93 21.00 8.36
C GLN A 32 -8.13 21.99 7.51
N SER A 33 -6.79 21.89 7.54
CA SER A 33 -5.89 22.73 6.74
C SER A 33 -4.60 22.00 6.39
N MET A 34 -3.98 22.46 5.29
CA MET A 34 -2.63 22.05 4.88
C MET A 34 -1.82 23.30 4.58
N GLU A 35 -0.66 23.43 5.22
CA GLU A 35 0.24 24.57 5.06
C GLU A 35 1.61 24.07 4.58
N VAL A 36 2.18 24.75 3.58
CA VAL A 36 3.47 24.35 3.00
C VAL A 36 4.55 25.35 3.45
N LEU A 37 5.49 24.87 4.28
CA LEU A 37 6.67 25.64 4.66
C LEU A 37 7.74 25.49 3.55
N LYS A 38 7.86 26.55 2.75
CA LYS A 38 8.81 26.58 1.61
C LYS A 38 10.19 27.13 2.02
N ASP A 39 10.27 27.86 3.13
CA ASP A 39 11.46 28.57 3.56
C ASP A 39 12.28 27.71 4.51
N GLY A 40 13.62 27.65 4.25
CA GLY A 40 14.54 26.88 5.06
C GLY A 40 14.56 27.29 6.52
N ALA A 41 14.37 28.59 6.82
CA ALA A 41 14.30 29.07 8.19
C ALA A 41 13.07 28.55 8.95
N ALA A 42 11.91 28.44 8.28
CA ALA A 42 10.69 27.86 8.86
C ALA A 42 10.81 26.34 9.04
N ALA A 43 11.48 25.65 8.11
CA ALA A 43 11.70 24.22 8.15
C ALA A 43 12.83 23.78 9.08
N ALA A 44 13.74 24.70 9.44
CA ALA A 44 14.95 24.40 10.23
C ALA A 44 14.68 23.75 11.60
N ILE A 45 13.53 24.06 12.22
CA ILE A 45 13.13 23.45 13.50
C ILE A 45 12.90 21.92 13.40
N TYR A 46 12.69 21.40 12.18
CA TYR A 46 12.50 19.97 11.93
C TYR A 46 13.81 19.27 11.51
N GLY A 47 14.93 20.01 11.46
CA GLY A 47 16.26 19.48 11.18
C GLY A 47 16.44 19.02 9.72
N SER A 48 17.46 18.17 9.51
CA SER A 48 17.87 17.71 8.17
C SER A 48 16.78 16.94 7.40
N VAL A 49 15.82 16.32 8.09
CA VAL A 49 14.70 15.60 7.45
C VAL A 49 13.72 16.53 6.74
N ALA A 50 13.78 17.84 7.02
CA ALA A 50 12.97 18.87 6.37
C ALA A 50 13.62 19.48 5.12
N ALA A 51 14.77 18.94 4.64
CA ALA A 51 15.51 19.49 3.50
C ALA A 51 14.67 19.60 2.22
N ASN A 52 13.68 18.73 2.02
CA ASN A 52 12.77 18.73 0.89
C ASN A 52 11.50 19.60 1.11
N GLY A 53 11.45 20.35 2.23
CA GLY A 53 10.30 21.14 2.67
C GLY A 53 9.42 20.41 3.67
N VAL A 54 8.51 21.15 4.29
CA VAL A 54 7.58 20.63 5.29
C VAL A 54 6.16 20.97 4.90
N ILE A 55 5.26 20.00 5.05
CA ILE A 55 3.82 20.18 4.91
C ILE A 55 3.20 19.95 6.27
N ILE A 56 2.61 21.00 6.84
CA ILE A 56 1.87 20.93 8.10
C ILE A 56 0.43 20.56 7.76
N VAL A 57 -0.06 19.48 8.34
CA VAL A 57 -1.43 19.02 8.21
C VAL A 57 -2.11 19.14 9.55
N THR A 58 -3.18 19.92 9.62
CA THR A 58 -4.02 20.05 10.80
C THR A 58 -5.31 19.29 10.57
N THR A 59 -5.63 18.34 11.44
CA THR A 59 -6.91 17.63 11.38
C THR A 59 -7.98 18.36 12.18
N LYS A 60 -9.25 18.07 11.86
CA LYS A 60 -10.40 18.71 12.50
C LYS A 60 -10.39 18.48 14.01
N ASN A 61 -10.57 19.57 14.77
CA ASN A 61 -10.64 19.59 16.22
C ASN A 61 -12.10 19.73 16.70
N GLY A 62 -12.32 19.36 17.95
CA GLY A 62 -13.49 19.80 18.69
C GLY A 62 -13.52 21.33 18.80
N LYS A 63 -14.69 21.89 18.98
CA LYS A 63 -14.90 23.32 19.22
C LYS A 63 -15.81 23.51 20.43
N LYS A 64 -15.64 24.61 21.13
CA LYS A 64 -16.60 25.06 22.16
C LYS A 64 -17.98 25.20 21.54
N GLY A 65 -19.00 24.67 22.18
CA GLY A 65 -20.40 24.75 21.78
C GLY A 65 -21.08 23.39 21.80
N ASP A 66 -22.29 23.38 21.28
CA ASP A 66 -23.10 22.17 21.20
C ASP A 66 -22.45 21.09 20.38
N MET A 67 -22.78 19.85 20.71
CA MET A 67 -22.34 18.68 19.97
C MET A 67 -22.84 18.74 18.52
N LYS A 68 -21.92 18.61 17.57
CA LYS A 68 -22.22 18.48 16.13
C LYS A 68 -21.95 17.07 15.68
N ILE A 69 -22.94 16.51 14.97
CA ILE A 69 -22.83 15.20 14.35
C ILE A 69 -22.88 15.42 12.84
N ASP A 70 -21.89 14.90 12.14
CA ASP A 70 -21.84 14.94 10.69
C ASP A 70 -21.85 13.49 10.17
N PHE A 71 -22.68 13.22 9.17
CA PHE A 71 -22.66 11.99 8.39
C PHE A 71 -22.51 12.35 6.92
N SER A 72 -21.63 11.66 6.24
CA SER A 72 -21.38 11.86 4.82
C SER A 72 -21.20 10.50 4.15
N THR A 73 -21.78 10.34 2.98
CA THR A 73 -21.62 9.15 2.16
C THR A 73 -21.52 9.53 0.69
N TYR A 74 -20.74 8.78 -0.06
CA TYR A 74 -20.77 8.83 -1.51
C TYR A 74 -20.57 7.45 -2.11
N VAL A 75 -21.13 7.25 -3.29
CA VAL A 75 -20.93 6.08 -4.13
C VAL A 75 -20.43 6.58 -5.48
N SER A 76 -19.36 6.00 -5.98
CA SER A 76 -18.84 6.31 -7.32
C SER A 76 -18.78 5.06 -8.18
N PHE A 77 -19.01 5.25 -9.47
CA PHE A 77 -18.92 4.22 -10.48
C PHE A 77 -17.79 4.57 -11.43
N THR A 78 -16.89 3.63 -11.63
CA THR A 78 -15.75 3.78 -12.53
C THR A 78 -15.90 2.78 -13.66
N SER A 79 -15.67 3.22 -14.89
CA SER A 79 -15.64 2.37 -16.07
C SER A 79 -14.33 2.55 -16.82
N VAL A 80 -14.00 1.58 -17.66
CA VAL A 80 -12.85 1.65 -18.55
C VAL A 80 -13.12 2.71 -19.60
N ALA A 81 -12.31 3.76 -19.64
CA ALA A 81 -12.52 4.89 -20.56
C ALA A 81 -12.26 4.48 -22.03
N LYS A 82 -11.27 3.62 -22.27
CA LYS A 82 -10.94 3.10 -23.60
C LYS A 82 -10.26 1.74 -23.45
N LYS A 83 -10.71 0.76 -24.22
CA LYS A 83 -10.02 -0.51 -24.42
C LYS A 83 -9.00 -0.38 -25.55
N LEU A 84 -8.00 -1.25 -25.55
CA LEU A 84 -7.10 -1.40 -26.69
C LEU A 84 -7.82 -2.12 -27.84
N GLU A 85 -7.55 -1.70 -29.05
CA GLU A 85 -8.00 -2.42 -30.23
C GLU A 85 -7.05 -3.60 -30.45
N LEU A 86 -7.50 -4.80 -30.07
CA LEU A 86 -6.77 -6.04 -30.24
C LEU A 86 -7.34 -6.81 -31.42
N LEU A 87 -6.53 -7.73 -31.98
CA LEU A 87 -6.96 -8.58 -33.07
C LEU A 87 -8.02 -9.58 -32.57
N ASN A 88 -9.11 -9.73 -33.31
CA ASN A 88 -10.03 -10.85 -33.14
C ASN A 88 -9.44 -12.13 -33.71
N ALA A 89 -10.13 -13.27 -33.55
CA ALA A 89 -9.63 -14.59 -34.00
C ALA A 89 -9.26 -14.66 -35.48
N GLU A 90 -10.08 -14.07 -36.36
CA GLU A 90 -9.83 -14.11 -37.81
C GLU A 90 -8.69 -13.15 -38.21
N GLU A 91 -8.63 -11.98 -37.62
CA GLU A 91 -7.52 -11.04 -37.82
C GLU A 91 -6.21 -11.62 -37.30
N TYR A 92 -6.22 -12.29 -36.15
CA TYR A 92 -5.05 -12.96 -35.58
C TYR A 92 -4.51 -14.02 -36.51
N LYS A 93 -5.38 -14.92 -37.04
CA LYS A 93 -5.00 -15.92 -38.06
C LYS A 93 -4.45 -15.28 -39.32
N SER A 94 -5.10 -14.21 -39.81
CA SER A 94 -4.70 -13.48 -41.01
C SER A 94 -3.28 -12.91 -40.87
N VAL A 95 -2.99 -12.27 -39.74
CA VAL A 95 -1.65 -11.71 -39.46
C VAL A 95 -0.60 -12.81 -39.42
N HIS A 96 -0.85 -13.93 -38.74
CA HIS A 96 0.08 -15.06 -38.71
C HIS A 96 0.29 -15.71 -40.05
N LYS A 97 -0.76 -15.82 -40.87
CA LYS A 97 -0.66 -16.25 -42.25
C LYS A 97 0.24 -15.35 -43.09
N GLN A 98 0.07 -14.03 -42.93
CA GLN A 98 0.90 -13.06 -43.63
C GLN A 98 2.36 -13.12 -43.18
N MET A 99 2.59 -13.27 -41.87
CA MET A 99 3.94 -13.44 -41.31
C MET A 99 4.64 -14.65 -41.96
N TYR A 100 3.97 -15.80 -42.02
CA TYR A 100 4.49 -16.99 -42.66
C TYR A 100 4.79 -16.75 -44.15
N GLN A 101 3.86 -16.14 -44.90
CA GLN A 101 4.05 -15.83 -46.31
C GLN A 101 5.25 -14.90 -46.54
N ASN A 102 5.39 -13.85 -45.70
CA ASN A 102 6.52 -12.92 -45.78
C ASN A 102 7.85 -13.64 -45.50
N TYR A 103 7.87 -14.56 -44.52
CA TYR A 103 9.04 -15.36 -44.23
C TYR A 103 9.44 -16.25 -45.41
N MET A 104 8.49 -17.01 -46.01
CA MET A 104 8.73 -17.88 -47.14
C MET A 104 9.15 -17.11 -48.41
N ASN A 105 8.66 -15.90 -48.60
CA ASN A 105 9.12 -15.01 -49.67
C ASN A 105 10.60 -14.61 -49.52
N GLN A 106 11.07 -14.47 -48.29
CA GLN A 106 12.46 -14.11 -47.99
C GLN A 106 13.38 -15.35 -47.99
N TYR A 107 12.85 -16.50 -47.55
CA TYR A 107 13.59 -17.77 -47.42
C TYR A 107 12.84 -18.93 -48.09
N PRO A 108 12.75 -18.94 -49.42
CA PRO A 108 11.89 -19.88 -50.12
C PRO A 108 12.33 -21.34 -50.02
N ASP A 109 13.60 -21.59 -49.73
CA ASP A 109 14.17 -22.91 -49.60
C ASP A 109 14.16 -23.48 -48.18
N ASP A 110 13.63 -22.71 -47.21
CA ASP A 110 13.53 -23.17 -45.83
C ASP A 110 12.32 -24.11 -45.68
N THR A 111 12.60 -25.40 -45.50
CA THR A 111 11.60 -26.44 -45.29
C THR A 111 11.33 -26.76 -43.84
N GLU A 112 12.06 -26.14 -42.90
CA GLU A 112 11.88 -26.36 -41.45
C GLU A 112 10.73 -25.56 -40.89
N VAL A 113 10.45 -24.38 -41.46
CA VAL A 113 9.35 -23.49 -41.00
C VAL A 113 8.07 -23.86 -41.77
N THR A 114 7.06 -24.25 -41.03
CA THR A 114 5.72 -24.57 -41.57
C THR A 114 4.69 -23.54 -41.12
N MET A 115 3.60 -23.41 -41.87
CA MET A 115 2.48 -22.55 -41.42
C MET A 115 1.90 -23.13 -40.13
N PRO A 116 1.74 -22.34 -39.09
CA PRO A 116 1.15 -22.82 -37.84
C PRO A 116 -0.24 -23.45 -38.08
N ALA A 117 -0.50 -24.60 -37.50
CA ALA A 117 -1.70 -25.38 -37.75
C ALA A 117 -2.99 -24.62 -37.38
N PHE A 118 -2.96 -23.77 -36.33
CA PHE A 118 -4.12 -22.99 -35.91
C PHE A 118 -4.63 -22.00 -36.97
N VAL A 119 -3.78 -21.57 -37.92
CA VAL A 119 -4.15 -20.60 -38.98
C VAL A 119 -5.30 -21.12 -39.84
N ASN A 120 -5.30 -22.41 -40.13
CA ASN A 120 -6.28 -23.06 -40.99
C ASN A 120 -7.43 -23.73 -40.21
N LYS A 121 -7.40 -23.71 -38.89
CA LYS A 121 -8.40 -24.38 -38.06
C LYS A 121 -9.52 -23.40 -37.67
N ASN A 122 -10.75 -23.86 -37.82
CA ASN A 122 -11.91 -23.14 -37.32
C ASN A 122 -12.41 -23.80 -36.03
N THR A 123 -12.12 -23.14 -34.89
CA THR A 123 -12.54 -23.58 -33.56
C THR A 123 -13.84 -22.92 -33.10
N GLY A 124 -14.29 -21.87 -33.79
CA GLY A 124 -15.42 -21.03 -33.35
C GLY A 124 -15.13 -20.20 -32.09
N ILE A 125 -13.87 -20.19 -31.65
CA ILE A 125 -13.43 -19.45 -30.46
C ILE A 125 -12.92 -18.07 -30.87
N ASP A 126 -13.43 -17.01 -30.22
CA ASP A 126 -12.99 -15.63 -30.37
C ASP A 126 -13.15 -14.94 -29.01
N THR A 127 -12.12 -15.01 -28.17
CA THR A 127 -12.16 -14.54 -26.80
C THR A 127 -11.67 -13.09 -26.71
N ASP A 128 -12.53 -12.17 -26.28
CA ASP A 128 -12.12 -10.85 -25.81
C ASP A 128 -11.65 -10.93 -24.36
N TRP A 129 -10.33 -11.04 -24.18
CA TRP A 129 -9.72 -11.12 -22.86
C TRP A 129 -9.85 -9.82 -22.06
N GLN A 130 -10.01 -8.67 -22.72
CA GLN A 130 -10.27 -7.41 -22.02
C GLN A 130 -11.68 -7.41 -21.41
N ASP A 131 -12.69 -7.89 -22.13
CA ASP A 131 -14.05 -8.03 -21.59
C ASP A 131 -14.10 -9.02 -20.43
N ALA A 132 -13.37 -10.11 -20.51
CA ALA A 132 -13.32 -11.12 -19.47
C ALA A 132 -12.69 -10.62 -18.16
N MET A 133 -11.65 -9.77 -18.25
CA MET A 133 -10.80 -9.40 -17.11
C MET A 133 -11.03 -7.95 -16.63
N LEU A 134 -11.77 -7.16 -17.39
CA LEU A 134 -12.15 -5.80 -17.01
C LEU A 134 -13.62 -5.74 -16.57
N ARG A 135 -13.89 -4.92 -15.57
CA ARG A 135 -15.25 -4.73 -15.04
C ARG A 135 -15.53 -3.27 -14.72
N GLY A 136 -16.76 -2.92 -14.45
CA GLY A 136 -17.09 -1.66 -13.80
C GLY A 136 -16.61 -1.68 -12.35
N GLY A 137 -15.95 -0.62 -11.93
CA GLY A 137 -15.58 -0.39 -10.53
C GLY A 137 -16.71 0.30 -9.76
N VAL A 138 -16.86 -0.05 -8.50
CA VAL A 138 -17.79 0.61 -7.57
C VAL A 138 -17.02 0.95 -6.31
N SER A 139 -17.05 2.23 -5.91
CA SER A 139 -16.46 2.68 -4.66
C SER A 139 -17.54 3.27 -3.76
N GLN A 140 -17.52 2.87 -2.50
CA GLN A 140 -18.43 3.33 -1.46
C GLN A 140 -17.63 3.91 -0.31
N ASN A 141 -18.07 5.05 0.20
CA ASN A 141 -17.44 5.69 1.35
C ASN A 141 -18.51 6.17 2.32
N TYR A 142 -18.31 5.87 3.59
CA TYR A 142 -19.19 6.26 4.68
C TYR A 142 -18.36 6.92 5.77
N MET A 143 -18.68 8.14 6.10
CA MET A 143 -18.03 8.88 7.17
C MET A 143 -19.03 9.34 8.22
N PHE A 144 -18.65 9.16 9.46
CA PHE A 144 -19.36 9.65 10.63
C PHE A 144 -18.40 10.44 11.50
N SER A 145 -18.84 11.61 12.03
CA SER A 145 -18.05 12.34 13.00
C SER A 145 -18.91 13.04 14.04
N ILE A 146 -18.38 13.12 15.27
CA ILE A 146 -18.96 13.84 16.39
C ILE A 146 -17.91 14.81 16.91
N ARG A 147 -18.29 16.07 17.09
CA ARG A 147 -17.41 17.13 17.61
C ARG A 147 -18.17 18.00 18.59
N GLY A 148 -17.50 18.41 19.66
CA GLY A 148 -18.12 19.31 20.65
C GLY A 148 -17.15 19.67 21.76
N GLY A 149 -17.66 20.34 22.77
CA GLY A 149 -16.91 20.62 23.99
C GLY A 149 -17.27 21.92 24.68
N SER A 150 -16.59 22.14 25.77
CA SER A 150 -16.62 23.37 26.59
C SER A 150 -15.37 24.23 26.31
N GLU A 151 -15.21 25.30 27.08
CA GLU A 151 -13.96 26.10 27.08
C GLU A 151 -12.74 25.25 27.48
N ASN A 152 -12.94 24.38 28.46
CA ASN A 152 -11.86 23.63 29.10
C ASN A 152 -11.68 22.21 28.58
N ALA A 153 -12.63 21.66 27.78
CA ALA A 153 -12.54 20.33 27.26
C ALA A 153 -13.24 20.26 25.91
N GLN A 154 -12.52 19.80 24.86
CA GLN A 154 -13.01 19.69 23.53
C GLN A 154 -12.67 18.30 23.00
N TYR A 155 -13.54 17.72 22.16
CA TYR A 155 -13.35 16.41 21.59
C TYR A 155 -13.79 16.35 20.12
N SER A 156 -13.15 15.47 19.39
CA SER A 156 -13.54 15.10 18.04
C SER A 156 -13.35 13.60 17.88
N LEU A 157 -14.39 12.89 17.46
CA LEU A 157 -14.36 11.48 17.09
C LEU A 157 -14.78 11.38 15.63
N SER A 158 -14.03 10.68 14.81
CA SER A 158 -14.41 10.35 13.44
C SER A 158 -14.21 8.87 13.15
N TYR A 159 -15.04 8.32 12.27
CA TYR A 159 -14.92 7.00 11.69
C TYR A 159 -15.21 7.10 10.20
N ASN A 160 -14.39 6.43 9.40
CA ASN A 160 -14.57 6.32 7.96
C ASN A 160 -14.39 4.88 7.52
N HIS A 161 -15.33 4.40 6.71
CA HIS A 161 -15.26 3.13 5.99
C HIS A 161 -15.24 3.40 4.50
N ALA A 162 -14.29 2.80 3.78
CA ALA A 162 -14.22 2.82 2.33
C ALA A 162 -14.08 1.39 1.80
N ASP A 163 -14.88 1.05 0.77
CA ASP A 163 -14.81 -0.19 0.01
C ASP A 163 -14.74 0.17 -1.47
N GLU A 164 -13.65 -0.21 -2.13
CA GLU A 164 -13.36 0.16 -3.51
C GLU A 164 -13.12 -1.09 -4.34
N LYS A 165 -13.92 -1.27 -5.38
CA LYS A 165 -13.71 -2.29 -6.42
C LYS A 165 -13.14 -1.62 -7.65
N GLY A 166 -11.91 -2.02 -8.01
CA GLY A 166 -11.23 -1.51 -9.19
C GLY A 166 -11.76 -2.08 -10.50
N ILE A 167 -11.31 -1.52 -11.62
CA ILE A 167 -11.73 -1.95 -12.96
C ILE A 167 -11.11 -3.28 -13.40
N PHE A 168 -10.00 -3.71 -12.81
CA PHE A 168 -9.44 -5.04 -13.06
C PHE A 168 -10.09 -6.08 -12.15
N LEU A 169 -10.42 -7.23 -12.70
CA LEU A 169 -10.92 -8.36 -11.92
C LEU A 169 -9.92 -8.71 -10.83
N GLY A 170 -10.38 -8.91 -9.59
CA GLY A 170 -9.51 -9.19 -8.43
C GLY A 170 -9.01 -7.94 -7.70
N ASN A 171 -9.02 -6.75 -8.31
CA ASN A 171 -8.59 -5.52 -7.63
C ASN A 171 -9.66 -5.01 -6.67
N ASN A 172 -9.39 -5.08 -5.37
CA ASN A 172 -10.27 -4.57 -4.32
C ASN A 172 -9.44 -3.90 -3.22
N TYR A 173 -9.98 -2.84 -2.64
CA TYR A 173 -9.38 -2.14 -1.52
C TYR A 173 -10.44 -1.79 -0.49
N ARG A 174 -10.21 -2.19 0.75
CA ARG A 174 -11.05 -1.83 1.89
C ARG A 174 -10.23 -1.08 2.92
N GLN A 175 -10.80 -0.04 3.50
CA GLN A 175 -10.18 0.76 4.53
C GLN A 175 -11.18 1.12 5.62
N ASP A 176 -10.76 0.97 6.87
CA ASP A 176 -11.47 1.44 8.05
C ASP A 176 -10.54 2.39 8.82
N ASN A 177 -10.98 3.62 9.12
CA ASN A 177 -10.25 4.61 9.90
C ASN A 177 -11.08 5.05 11.08
N ALA A 178 -10.48 5.15 12.26
CA ALA A 178 -11.06 5.76 13.43
C ALA A 178 -10.06 6.75 14.05
N ARG A 179 -10.52 7.93 14.44
CA ARG A 179 -9.70 8.96 15.07
C ARG A 179 -10.42 9.59 16.24
N LEU A 180 -9.72 9.72 17.36
CA LEU A 180 -10.16 10.45 18.54
C LEU A 180 -9.15 11.57 18.85
N LYS A 181 -9.64 12.80 18.99
CA LYS A 181 -8.85 13.93 19.47
C LYS A 181 -9.51 14.52 20.72
N LEU A 182 -8.68 14.82 21.69
CA LEU A 182 -9.06 15.44 22.94
C LEU A 182 -8.15 16.64 23.20
N HIS A 183 -8.74 17.74 23.62
CA HIS A 183 -8.04 18.89 24.15
C HIS A 183 -8.65 19.24 25.52
N MET A 184 -7.80 19.40 26.52
CA MET A 184 -8.20 19.78 27.87
C MET A 184 -7.29 20.91 28.38
N SER A 185 -7.89 21.97 28.92
CA SER A 185 -7.17 23.10 29.48
C SER A 185 -7.67 23.36 30.91
N LYS A 186 -6.74 23.39 31.87
CA LYS A 186 -7.06 23.70 33.24
C LYS A 186 -5.85 24.31 33.97
N TYR A 187 -6.04 25.47 34.58
CA TYR A 187 -4.99 26.22 35.25
C TYR A 187 -3.86 26.59 34.30
N ILE A 188 -2.66 26.06 34.53
CA ILE A 188 -1.47 26.27 33.71
C ILE A 188 -1.27 25.13 32.68
N PHE A 189 -2.11 24.10 32.71
CA PHE A 189 -1.91 22.86 31.91
C PHE A 189 -2.87 22.81 30.73
N ASP A 190 -2.30 22.56 29.53
CA ASP A 190 -3.03 22.14 28.35
C ASP A 190 -2.58 20.74 27.99
N ILE A 191 -3.53 19.83 27.74
CA ILE A 191 -3.31 18.48 27.34
C ILE A 191 -3.97 18.28 25.97
N ASP A 192 -3.17 17.87 24.99
CA ASP A 192 -3.64 17.45 23.67
C ASP A 192 -3.38 15.96 23.50
N ALA A 193 -4.40 15.21 23.11
CA ALA A 193 -4.27 13.80 22.77
C ALA A 193 -4.92 13.52 21.40
N ASN A 194 -4.26 12.71 20.59
CA ASN A 194 -4.76 12.25 19.29
C ASN A 194 -4.42 10.77 19.13
N ILE A 195 -5.44 9.94 18.97
CA ILE A 195 -5.31 8.51 18.72
C ILE A 195 -6.01 8.20 17.41
N ALA A 196 -5.33 7.51 16.50
CA ALA A 196 -5.89 7.09 15.23
C ALA A 196 -5.51 5.64 14.92
N PHE A 197 -6.48 4.91 14.40
CA PHE A 197 -6.32 3.56 13.88
C PHE A 197 -6.73 3.54 12.42
N LYS A 198 -5.96 2.84 11.58
CA LYS A 198 -6.30 2.56 10.20
C LYS A 198 -6.08 1.08 9.93
N PHE A 199 -7.10 0.43 9.44
CA PHE A 199 -7.01 -0.91 8.88
C PHE A 199 -7.16 -0.84 7.37
N THR A 200 -6.37 -1.61 6.63
CA THR A 200 -6.53 -1.80 5.19
C THR A 200 -6.48 -3.27 4.83
N ASP A 201 -7.31 -3.68 3.89
CA ASP A 201 -7.28 -4.98 3.23
C ASP A 201 -7.20 -4.71 1.72
N SER A 202 -6.05 -4.97 1.13
CA SER A 202 -5.76 -4.73 -0.29
C SER A 202 -5.62 -6.05 -1.02
N LYS A 203 -6.34 -6.18 -2.13
CA LYS A 203 -6.21 -7.30 -3.07
C LYS A 203 -5.83 -6.75 -4.42
N GLN A 204 -4.78 -7.30 -4.99
CA GLN A 204 -4.35 -7.00 -6.35
C GLN A 204 -4.82 -8.11 -7.30
N PRO A 205 -4.91 -7.85 -8.60
CA PRO A 205 -5.11 -8.92 -9.58
C PRO A 205 -4.02 -9.99 -9.43
N GLU A 206 -4.40 -11.25 -9.43
CA GLU A 206 -3.46 -12.40 -9.31
C GLU A 206 -2.88 -12.80 -10.67
N TYR A 207 -3.05 -11.98 -11.68
CA TYR A 207 -2.57 -12.21 -13.03
C TYR A 207 -1.77 -11.02 -13.57
N SER A 208 -0.96 -11.29 -14.58
CA SER A 208 -0.22 -10.26 -15.30
C SER A 208 -1.14 -9.50 -16.25
N ILE A 209 -1.27 -8.19 -16.04
CA ILE A 209 -2.01 -7.29 -16.96
C ILE A 209 -1.38 -7.32 -18.36
N LYS A 210 -0.06 -7.46 -18.45
CA LYS A 210 0.64 -7.59 -19.74
C LYS A 210 0.19 -8.87 -20.47
N GLU A 211 0.13 -9.99 -19.77
CA GLU A 211 -0.28 -11.27 -20.37
C GLU A 211 -1.73 -11.24 -20.81
N MET A 212 -2.63 -10.58 -20.09
CA MET A 212 -4.01 -10.36 -20.51
C MET A 212 -4.12 -9.77 -21.93
N TYR A 213 -3.20 -8.86 -22.30
CA TYR A 213 -3.17 -8.27 -23.64
C TYR A 213 -2.43 -9.11 -24.68
N MET A 214 -1.67 -10.11 -24.25
CA MET A 214 -0.84 -10.94 -25.14
C MET A 214 -1.45 -12.32 -25.44
N ILE A 215 -2.43 -12.73 -24.64
CA ILE A 215 -3.06 -14.04 -24.83
C ILE A 215 -3.87 -14.06 -26.13
N SER A 216 -3.75 -15.17 -26.87
CA SER A 216 -4.43 -15.33 -28.15
C SER A 216 -5.95 -15.35 -28.01
N PRO A 217 -6.71 -14.69 -28.90
CA PRO A 217 -8.17 -14.78 -28.92
C PRO A 217 -8.69 -16.19 -29.26
N LEU A 218 -7.82 -17.09 -29.73
CA LEU A 218 -8.16 -18.48 -30.01
C LEU A 218 -8.17 -19.40 -28.79
N VAL A 219 -7.72 -18.88 -27.63
CA VAL A 219 -7.76 -19.60 -26.34
C VAL A 219 -9.11 -19.35 -25.67
N PRO A 220 -9.90 -20.38 -25.36
CA PRO A 220 -11.14 -20.21 -24.61
C PRO A 220 -10.83 -19.89 -23.14
N ILE A 221 -11.72 -19.14 -22.47
CA ILE A 221 -11.59 -18.88 -21.03
C ILE A 221 -11.74 -20.17 -20.24
N TYR A 222 -12.79 -20.95 -20.54
CA TYR A 222 -13.12 -22.21 -19.89
C TYR A 222 -13.11 -23.35 -20.90
N ASP A 223 -12.76 -24.54 -20.42
CA ASP A 223 -12.80 -25.79 -21.20
C ASP A 223 -13.12 -26.95 -20.23
N ASP A 224 -14.37 -27.38 -20.23
CA ASP A 224 -14.89 -28.43 -19.35
C ASP A 224 -14.28 -29.82 -19.66
N THR A 225 -13.56 -29.96 -20.76
CA THR A 225 -12.85 -31.20 -21.09
C THR A 225 -11.50 -31.31 -20.41
N ARG A 226 -11.02 -30.21 -19.81
CA ARG A 226 -9.73 -30.12 -19.10
C ARG A 226 -9.92 -30.38 -17.62
N GLU A 227 -8.91 -30.98 -17.00
CA GLU A 227 -8.89 -31.31 -15.57
C GLU A 227 -9.16 -30.09 -14.66
N TYR A 228 -8.62 -28.93 -15.04
CA TYR A 228 -8.75 -27.70 -14.26
C TYR A 228 -9.85 -26.76 -14.77
N GLY A 229 -10.58 -27.15 -15.82
CA GLY A 229 -11.73 -26.41 -16.34
C GLY A 229 -11.41 -25.13 -17.12
N PHE A 230 -10.15 -24.84 -17.40
CA PHE A 230 -9.70 -23.65 -18.13
C PHE A 230 -9.07 -24.00 -19.47
N GLY A 231 -9.27 -23.12 -20.44
CA GLY A 231 -8.66 -23.25 -21.76
C GLY A 231 -7.14 -23.06 -21.72
N LEU A 232 -6.42 -23.85 -22.50
CA LEU A 232 -4.97 -23.79 -22.62
C LEU A 232 -4.57 -23.49 -24.05
N SER A 233 -3.39 -22.89 -24.22
CA SER A 233 -2.76 -22.63 -25.52
C SER A 233 -1.88 -23.81 -26.02
N ASP A 234 -2.30 -25.03 -25.76
CA ASP A 234 -1.51 -26.24 -26.02
C ASP A 234 -1.86 -26.97 -27.32
N PHE A 235 -2.46 -26.28 -28.27
CA PHE A 235 -2.95 -26.87 -29.50
C PHE A 235 -2.46 -26.13 -30.77
N ASP A 236 -2.27 -26.89 -31.83
CA ASP A 236 -2.10 -26.39 -33.19
C ASP A 236 -0.99 -25.34 -33.40
N ASP A 237 0.13 -25.47 -32.70
CA ASP A 237 1.27 -24.54 -32.72
C ASP A 237 0.95 -23.12 -32.21
N LEU A 238 -0.12 -22.96 -31.44
CA LEU A 238 -0.47 -21.67 -30.83
C LEU A 238 0.62 -21.24 -29.85
N PRO A 239 1.04 -19.95 -29.84
CA PRO A 239 1.98 -19.45 -28.86
C PRO A 239 1.46 -19.69 -27.43
N SER A 240 2.34 -20.25 -26.60
CA SER A 240 2.02 -20.56 -25.22
C SER A 240 1.84 -19.27 -24.40
N ASN A 241 0.67 -19.11 -23.78
CA ASN A 241 0.33 -18.01 -22.90
C ASN A 241 -0.48 -18.53 -21.72
N ARG A 242 -0.28 -17.92 -20.55
CA ARG A 242 -1.06 -18.26 -19.35
C ARG A 242 -2.53 -17.87 -19.53
N ASN A 243 -3.43 -18.73 -19.06
CA ASN A 243 -4.83 -18.35 -18.90
C ASN A 243 -4.97 -17.47 -17.66
N VAL A 244 -5.07 -16.16 -17.86
CA VAL A 244 -5.14 -15.17 -16.77
C VAL A 244 -6.39 -15.31 -15.90
N MET A 245 -7.46 -15.92 -16.40
CA MET A 245 -8.64 -16.24 -15.60
C MET A 245 -8.36 -17.41 -14.65
N ALA A 246 -7.58 -18.40 -15.07
CA ALA A 246 -7.14 -19.50 -14.23
C ALA A 246 -6.24 -18.99 -13.09
N ASP A 247 -5.28 -18.09 -13.39
CA ASP A 247 -4.45 -17.45 -12.37
C ASP A 247 -5.31 -16.73 -11.33
N GLN A 248 -6.24 -15.87 -11.78
CA GLN A 248 -7.17 -15.16 -10.88
C GLN A 248 -8.05 -16.10 -10.05
N HIS A 249 -8.39 -17.27 -10.58
CA HIS A 249 -9.19 -18.27 -9.89
C HIS A 249 -8.41 -19.00 -8.81
N TYR A 250 -7.21 -19.48 -9.13
CA TYR A 250 -6.43 -20.37 -8.28
C TYR A 250 -5.48 -19.62 -7.34
N GLU A 251 -4.87 -18.54 -7.78
CA GLU A 251 -3.95 -17.77 -6.94
C GLU A 251 -4.74 -16.86 -6.01
N LYS A 252 -4.33 -16.81 -4.74
CA LYS A 252 -4.99 -16.03 -3.70
C LYS A 252 -3.97 -15.30 -2.87
N SER A 253 -4.00 -13.97 -2.91
CA SER A 253 -3.22 -13.13 -2.03
C SER A 253 -4.08 -12.26 -1.11
N THR A 254 -3.52 -11.88 0.02
CA THR A 254 -4.07 -10.86 0.90
C THR A 254 -2.96 -9.96 1.40
N ASP A 255 -3.22 -8.67 1.50
CA ASP A 255 -2.32 -7.70 2.15
C ASP A 255 -3.12 -6.87 3.15
N LYS A 256 -2.95 -7.20 4.44
CA LYS A 256 -3.63 -6.53 5.55
C LYS A 256 -2.64 -5.70 6.34
N LYS A 257 -2.97 -4.42 6.55
CA LYS A 257 -2.16 -3.51 7.37
C LYS A 257 -2.99 -2.89 8.47
N TYR A 258 -2.37 -2.78 9.62
CA TYR A 258 -2.91 -2.14 10.82
C TYR A 258 -1.96 -1.01 11.20
N HIS A 259 -2.43 0.22 11.07
CA HIS A 259 -1.68 1.40 11.47
C HIS A 259 -2.26 1.96 12.77
N THR A 260 -1.39 2.31 13.69
CA THR A 260 -1.73 2.96 14.94
C THR A 260 -0.91 4.23 15.08
N THR A 261 -1.56 5.34 15.37
CA THR A 261 -0.92 6.60 15.73
C THR A 261 -1.48 7.07 17.08
N ALA A 262 -0.61 7.35 18.02
CA ALA A 262 -1.01 7.89 19.33
C ALA A 262 -0.07 9.02 19.71
N ASN A 263 -0.59 10.22 19.89
CA ASN A 263 0.17 11.39 20.25
C ASN A 263 -0.43 12.01 21.51
N VAL A 264 0.41 12.37 22.46
CA VAL A 264 0.03 13.09 23.66
C VAL A 264 0.99 14.25 23.89
N ALA A 265 0.49 15.42 24.19
CA ALA A 265 1.28 16.58 24.54
C ALA A 265 0.73 17.22 25.83
N LEU A 266 1.63 17.59 26.71
CA LEU A 266 1.36 18.41 27.91
C LEU A 266 2.11 19.73 27.76
N THR A 267 1.36 20.82 27.73
CA THR A 267 1.92 22.18 27.78
C THR A 267 1.68 22.78 29.17
N MET A 268 2.73 23.32 29.77
CA MET A 268 2.70 24.03 31.04
C MET A 268 2.96 25.51 30.80
N ASN A 269 1.95 26.33 30.96
CA ASN A 269 1.98 27.80 30.78
C ASN A 269 2.34 28.47 32.09
N PHE A 270 3.62 28.63 32.42
CA PHE A 270 4.08 29.22 33.68
C PHE A 270 3.72 30.69 33.78
N THR A 271 3.80 31.38 32.63
CA THR A 271 3.40 32.77 32.47
C THR A 271 2.86 32.97 31.05
N PRO A 272 2.22 34.12 30.73
CA PRO A 272 1.79 34.41 29.36
C PRO A 272 2.93 34.45 28.32
N TRP A 273 4.18 34.49 28.74
CA TRP A 273 5.38 34.61 27.92
C TRP A 273 6.37 33.45 28.06
N LEU A 274 6.10 32.48 28.96
CA LEU A 274 6.97 31.31 29.18
C LEU A 274 6.13 30.06 29.30
N ASN A 275 6.34 29.11 28.40
CA ASN A 275 5.74 27.77 28.46
C ASN A 275 6.77 26.69 28.23
N PHE A 276 6.47 25.51 28.75
CA PHE A 276 7.19 24.26 28.46
C PHE A 276 6.21 23.22 27.94
N LYS A 277 6.54 22.61 26.78
CA LYS A 277 5.78 21.55 26.19
C LYS A 277 6.60 20.28 26.18
N THR A 278 6.07 19.19 26.73
CA THR A 278 6.57 17.83 26.52
C THR A 278 5.56 17.04 25.72
N SER A 279 6.02 16.27 24.76
CA SER A 279 5.13 15.51 23.89
C SER A 279 5.73 14.17 23.52
N TYR A 280 4.86 13.18 23.44
CA TYR A 280 5.22 11.82 23.04
C TYR A 280 4.32 11.37 21.91
N ALA A 281 4.94 10.81 20.85
CA ALA A 281 4.26 10.24 19.73
C ALA A 281 4.69 8.79 19.52
N TYR A 282 3.71 7.93 19.29
CA TYR A 282 3.86 6.55 18.85
C TYR A 282 3.24 6.39 17.47
N ARG A 283 3.95 5.71 16.58
CA ARG A 283 3.43 5.21 15.32
C ARG A 283 3.81 3.75 15.16
N GLY A 284 2.86 2.91 14.80
CA GLY A 284 3.09 1.51 14.55
C GLY A 284 2.37 1.04 13.30
N GLU A 285 3.01 0.14 12.56
CA GLU A 285 2.42 -0.58 11.46
C GLU A 285 2.68 -2.07 11.65
N HIS A 286 1.62 -2.85 11.53
CA HIS A 286 1.69 -4.29 11.44
C HIS A 286 1.09 -4.73 10.11
N GLN A 287 1.90 -5.36 9.27
CA GLN A 287 1.49 -5.91 7.98
C GLN A 287 1.47 -7.43 8.04
N ARG A 288 0.44 -8.03 7.48
CA ARG A 288 0.37 -9.46 7.21
C ARG A 288 -0.02 -9.67 5.75
N GLN A 289 0.85 -10.32 5.00
CA GLN A 289 0.59 -10.77 3.65
C GLN A 289 0.51 -12.28 3.62
N THR A 290 -0.43 -12.82 2.87
CA THR A 290 -0.50 -14.25 2.58
C THR A 290 -0.61 -14.45 1.08
N TYR A 291 0.01 -15.50 0.57
CA TYR A 291 -0.15 -15.96 -0.79
C TYR A 291 -0.37 -17.47 -0.77
N HIS A 292 -1.35 -17.94 -1.49
CA HIS A 292 -1.66 -19.35 -1.62
C HIS A 292 -2.04 -19.69 -3.05
N THR A 293 -1.50 -20.79 -3.55
CA THR A 293 -1.87 -21.36 -4.83
C THR A 293 -1.90 -22.88 -4.72
N PRO A 294 -2.94 -23.57 -5.20
CA PRO A 294 -2.93 -25.03 -5.35
C PRO A 294 -1.99 -25.45 -6.48
N ALA A 295 -1.79 -26.74 -6.66
CA ALA A 295 -1.26 -27.27 -7.90
C ALA A 295 -2.32 -27.10 -9.00
N TYR A 296 -1.93 -26.54 -10.14
CA TYR A 296 -2.82 -26.36 -11.31
C TYR A 296 -2.01 -26.12 -12.59
N VAL A 297 -2.66 -26.29 -13.73
CA VAL A 297 -2.06 -26.01 -15.04
C VAL A 297 -2.81 -24.85 -15.67
N ALA A 298 -2.15 -23.68 -15.76
CA ALA A 298 -2.66 -22.50 -16.49
C ALA A 298 -2.11 -22.41 -17.92
N ASP A 299 -1.04 -23.14 -18.20
CA ASP A 299 -0.39 -23.28 -19.50
C ASP A 299 0.61 -24.44 -19.42
N PRO A 300 0.88 -25.19 -20.52
CA PRO A 300 1.85 -26.28 -20.52
C PRO A 300 3.25 -25.91 -20.05
N LYS A 301 3.65 -24.65 -20.23
CA LYS A 301 4.96 -24.12 -19.79
C LYS A 301 4.90 -23.35 -18.48
N ALA A 302 3.72 -22.92 -18.05
CA ALA A 302 3.50 -22.14 -16.84
C ALA A 302 2.52 -22.87 -15.93
N LYS A 303 3.01 -23.93 -15.27
CA LYS A 303 2.23 -24.78 -14.37
C LYS A 303 2.77 -24.71 -12.94
N ARG A 304 1.90 -24.99 -12.01
CA ARG A 304 2.22 -25.23 -10.60
C ARG A 304 2.12 -26.72 -10.34
N ASP A 305 3.25 -27.42 -10.36
CA ASP A 305 3.27 -28.86 -10.09
C ASP A 305 2.95 -29.18 -8.62
N TYR A 306 3.23 -28.24 -7.70
CA TYR A 306 3.01 -28.39 -6.28
C TYR A 306 2.26 -27.19 -5.71
N PRO A 307 1.36 -27.38 -4.75
CA PRO A 307 0.73 -26.24 -4.05
C PRO A 307 1.79 -25.45 -3.27
N TYR A 308 1.59 -24.15 -3.18
CA TYR A 308 2.49 -23.25 -2.46
C TYR A 308 1.71 -22.33 -1.53
N HIS A 309 2.24 -22.12 -0.34
CA HIS A 309 1.71 -21.14 0.59
C HIS A 309 2.85 -20.34 1.21
N SER A 310 2.68 -19.02 1.32
CA SER A 310 3.61 -18.19 2.05
C SER A 310 2.89 -17.20 2.96
N GLU A 311 3.54 -16.90 4.08
CA GLU A 311 3.12 -15.85 5.00
C GLU A 311 4.28 -14.88 5.22
N THR A 312 3.97 -13.60 5.10
CA THR A 312 4.91 -12.50 5.37
C THR A 312 4.33 -11.63 6.46
N THR A 313 5.11 -11.37 7.49
CA THR A 313 4.76 -10.44 8.56
C THR A 313 5.79 -9.33 8.65
N GLY A 314 5.31 -8.09 8.65
CA GLY A 314 6.10 -6.89 8.87
C GLY A 314 5.64 -6.18 10.13
N TYR A 315 6.57 -5.70 10.91
CA TYR A 315 6.30 -4.87 12.07
C TYR A 315 7.24 -3.66 12.07
N TRP A 316 6.68 -2.47 12.08
CA TRP A 316 7.41 -1.22 12.17
C TRP A 316 6.84 -0.37 13.31
N GLU A 317 7.72 0.23 14.11
CA GLU A 317 7.34 1.14 15.16
C GLU A 317 8.28 2.34 15.24
N GLU A 318 7.72 3.49 15.59
CA GLU A 318 8.46 4.71 15.87
C GLU A 318 7.92 5.36 17.14
N HIS A 319 8.84 5.78 17.98
CA HIS A 319 8.60 6.57 19.17
C HIS A 319 9.32 7.90 19.03
N VAL A 320 8.63 9.00 19.26
CA VAL A 320 9.22 10.35 19.26
C VAL A 320 8.87 11.02 20.58
N TRP A 321 9.89 11.49 21.28
CA TRP A 321 9.72 12.28 22.49
C TRP A 321 10.37 13.63 22.31
N GLU A 322 9.59 14.71 22.48
CA GLU A 322 10.04 16.07 22.29
C GLU A 322 9.78 16.92 23.54
N ASN A 323 10.73 17.80 23.85
CA ASN A 323 10.61 18.77 24.92
C ASN A 323 10.99 20.13 24.36
N VAL A 324 10.15 21.14 24.56
CA VAL A 324 10.34 22.48 24.01
C VAL A 324 10.05 23.51 25.09
N LEU A 325 11.03 24.35 25.39
CA LEU A 325 10.87 25.56 26.22
C LEU A 325 10.71 26.76 25.27
N SER A 326 9.62 27.52 25.42
CA SER A 326 9.32 28.67 24.59
C SER A 326 9.20 29.94 25.45
N PHE A 327 9.86 31.00 24.97
CA PHE A 327 9.85 32.33 25.55
C PHE A 327 9.41 33.35 24.51
N ASN A 328 8.37 34.13 24.78
CA ASN A 328 7.89 35.18 23.88
C ASN A 328 7.48 36.42 24.70
N LYS A 329 8.33 37.46 24.75
CA LYS A 329 8.07 38.63 25.55
C LYS A 329 8.48 39.91 24.83
N THR A 330 7.63 40.92 24.98
CA THR A 330 7.89 42.29 24.54
C THR A 330 8.34 43.16 25.70
N PHE A 331 9.46 43.81 25.54
CA PHE A 331 10.07 44.76 26.49
C PHE A 331 10.10 46.14 25.85
N GLY A 332 9.09 46.98 26.07
CA GLY A 332 8.97 48.24 25.36
C GLY A 332 8.92 48.08 23.83
N LYS A 333 9.96 48.52 23.11
CA LYS A 333 10.05 48.37 21.66
C LYS A 333 10.78 47.07 21.21
N HIS A 334 11.28 46.26 22.13
CA HIS A 334 12.01 45.05 21.89
C HIS A 334 11.10 43.84 22.00
N ASN A 335 10.93 43.08 20.95
CA ASN A 335 10.24 41.79 20.95
C ASN A 335 11.24 40.67 20.84
N VAL A 336 11.25 39.75 21.78
CA VAL A 336 12.12 38.56 21.82
C VAL A 336 11.24 37.31 21.78
N ASN A 337 11.46 36.49 20.78
CA ASN A 337 10.87 35.15 20.66
C ASN A 337 12.02 34.14 20.59
N ALA A 338 12.14 33.32 21.63
CA ALA A 338 13.19 32.30 21.73
C ALA A 338 12.57 30.92 22.01
N MET A 339 13.14 29.89 21.49
CA MET A 339 12.83 28.51 21.82
C MET A 339 14.07 27.65 21.87
N ALA A 340 14.08 26.65 22.75
CA ALA A 340 15.07 25.60 22.83
C ALA A 340 14.37 24.27 23.06
N GLY A 341 14.85 23.23 22.43
CA GLY A 341 14.20 21.91 22.55
C GLY A 341 15.11 20.74 22.29
N THR A 342 14.59 19.58 22.65
CA THR A 342 15.19 18.26 22.38
C THR A 342 14.18 17.37 21.69
N SER A 343 14.64 16.52 20.79
CA SER A 343 13.83 15.49 20.15
C SER A 343 14.60 14.16 20.15
N MET A 344 13.96 13.12 20.66
CA MET A 344 14.48 11.74 20.65
C MET A 344 13.58 10.88 19.80
N THR A 345 14.15 10.18 18.84
CA THR A 345 13.43 9.27 17.95
C THR A 345 14.04 7.87 18.08
N ALA A 346 13.18 6.86 18.28
CA ALA A 346 13.55 5.45 18.23
C ALA A 346 12.65 4.75 17.21
N ARG A 347 13.25 4.03 16.25
CA ARG A 347 12.57 3.22 15.24
C ARG A 347 13.02 1.78 15.31
N LYS A 348 12.08 0.88 15.10
CA LYS A 348 12.38 -0.54 14.90
C LYS A 348 11.59 -1.06 13.70
N TYR A 349 12.21 -1.98 13.01
CA TYR A 349 11.61 -2.73 11.92
C TYR A 349 11.99 -4.19 12.03
N THR A 350 11.01 -5.06 11.84
CA THR A 350 11.22 -6.50 11.72
C THR A 350 10.31 -6.98 10.60
N TRP A 351 10.87 -7.80 9.72
CA TRP A 351 10.15 -8.43 8.63
C TRP A 351 10.59 -9.89 8.53
N ASN A 352 9.63 -10.79 8.41
CA ASN A 352 9.84 -12.21 8.24
C ASN A 352 8.92 -12.73 7.15
N SER A 353 9.43 -13.59 6.30
CA SER A 353 8.66 -14.33 5.31
C SER A 353 9.01 -15.80 5.43
N VAL A 354 8.00 -16.65 5.37
CA VAL A 354 8.15 -18.09 5.30
C VAL A 354 7.22 -18.62 4.23
N GLY A 355 7.74 -19.50 3.38
CA GLY A 355 7.02 -20.20 2.34
C GLY A 355 7.15 -21.70 2.50
N VAL A 356 6.19 -22.42 1.98
CA VAL A 356 6.23 -23.87 1.89
C VAL A 356 5.65 -24.32 0.56
N GLU A 357 6.42 -25.12 -0.16
CA GLU A 357 5.94 -25.86 -1.32
C GLU A 357 5.48 -27.26 -0.88
N GLY A 358 4.21 -27.56 -1.09
CA GLY A 358 3.60 -28.82 -0.64
C GLY A 358 4.04 -29.99 -1.53
N LYS A 359 5.04 -30.73 -1.06
CA LYS A 359 5.56 -31.94 -1.70
C LYS A 359 5.44 -33.11 -0.73
N THR A 360 5.18 -34.28 -1.28
CA THR A 360 5.26 -35.53 -0.52
C THR A 360 6.19 -36.48 -1.25
N THR A 361 7.24 -36.93 -0.60
CA THR A 361 8.14 -37.95 -1.15
C THR A 361 7.50 -39.31 -0.98
N VAL A 362 7.26 -39.98 -2.10
CA VAL A 362 6.76 -41.36 -2.12
C VAL A 362 7.93 -42.29 -2.41
N TYR A 363 8.03 -43.37 -1.62
CA TYR A 363 9.04 -44.39 -1.77
C TYR A 363 8.42 -45.62 -2.44
N LYS A 364 8.96 -46.05 -3.56
CA LYS A 364 8.54 -47.27 -4.29
C LYS A 364 9.74 -48.15 -4.46
N VAL A 365 9.52 -49.46 -4.47
CA VAL A 365 10.52 -50.44 -4.87
C VAL A 365 10.24 -50.87 -6.33
N GLU A 366 11.13 -50.50 -7.26
CA GLU A 366 11.05 -50.84 -8.64
C GLU A 366 12.32 -51.65 -8.99
N ASP A 367 12.17 -52.85 -9.56
CA ASP A 367 13.26 -53.75 -9.89
C ASP A 367 14.23 -54.01 -8.74
N GLY A 368 13.70 -54.11 -7.50
CA GLY A 368 14.48 -54.36 -6.29
C GLY A 368 15.28 -53.15 -5.82
N LYS A 369 15.13 -51.98 -6.42
CA LYS A 369 15.75 -50.71 -6.00
C LYS A 369 14.72 -49.79 -5.41
N LEU A 370 15.11 -49.06 -4.35
CA LEU A 370 14.30 -47.99 -3.80
C LEU A 370 14.32 -46.80 -4.76
N VAL A 371 13.15 -46.47 -5.32
CA VAL A 371 12.96 -45.26 -6.15
C VAL A 371 12.13 -44.26 -5.35
N THR A 372 12.50 -42.99 -5.39
CA THR A 372 11.78 -41.91 -4.77
C THR A 372 11.17 -41.02 -5.83
N SER A 373 9.92 -40.62 -5.63
CA SER A 373 9.24 -39.63 -6.47
C SER A 373 8.58 -38.58 -5.59
N GLU A 374 8.56 -37.34 -6.06
CA GLU A 374 7.80 -36.26 -5.42
C GLU A 374 6.42 -36.16 -6.06
N ILE A 375 5.40 -36.05 -5.24
CA ILE A 375 4.02 -35.83 -5.70
C ILE A 375 3.45 -34.61 -4.96
N PRO A 376 2.44 -33.92 -5.51
CA PRO A 376 1.69 -32.88 -4.79
C PRO A 376 1.15 -33.45 -3.48
N GLY A 377 1.35 -32.71 -2.38
CA GLY A 377 0.90 -33.12 -1.05
C GLY A 377 0.80 -31.93 -0.12
N GLY A 378 0.25 -32.14 1.07
CA GLY A 378 -0.07 -31.05 1.99
C GLY A 378 -1.33 -30.28 1.56
N PHE A 379 -1.75 -29.29 2.37
CA PHE A 379 -2.94 -28.48 2.10
C PHE A 379 -4.17 -29.33 1.74
N LEU A 380 -4.46 -30.34 2.57
CA LEU A 380 -5.55 -31.27 2.38
C LEU A 380 -6.93 -30.61 2.21
N ASP A 381 -7.10 -29.42 2.81
CA ASP A 381 -8.25 -28.56 2.66
C ASP A 381 -7.78 -27.19 2.16
N PRO A 382 -8.22 -26.74 0.95
CA PRO A 382 -7.86 -25.43 0.40
C PRO A 382 -8.26 -24.25 1.30
N SER A 383 -9.24 -24.43 2.19
CA SER A 383 -9.64 -23.40 3.16
C SER A 383 -8.67 -23.28 4.34
N PHE A 384 -7.85 -24.31 4.58
CA PHE A 384 -6.87 -24.39 5.66
C PHE A 384 -5.46 -24.16 5.13
N SER A 385 -5.24 -22.99 4.52
CA SER A 385 -3.94 -22.58 3.98
C SER A 385 -3.11 -21.91 5.08
N THR A 386 -2.24 -22.69 5.72
CA THR A 386 -1.22 -22.22 6.66
C THR A 386 0.12 -22.86 6.34
N VAL A 387 1.22 -22.23 6.74
CA VAL A 387 2.56 -22.80 6.55
C VAL A 387 2.66 -24.22 7.12
N GLY A 388 2.05 -24.48 8.30
CA GLY A 388 2.04 -25.79 8.92
C GLY A 388 1.25 -26.86 8.15
N ALA A 389 0.30 -26.47 7.29
CA ALA A 389 -0.47 -27.39 6.46
C ALA A 389 0.33 -28.00 5.30
N GLY A 390 1.46 -27.40 4.94
CA GLY A 390 2.42 -27.93 3.95
C GLY A 390 3.39 -28.96 4.54
N ALA A 391 2.98 -29.71 5.56
CA ALA A 391 3.82 -30.71 6.23
C ALA A 391 4.43 -31.70 5.24
N GLY A 392 5.74 -31.96 5.38
CA GLY A 392 6.52 -32.77 4.45
C GLY A 392 7.05 -32.03 3.22
N GLY A 393 6.66 -30.76 3.02
CA GLY A 393 7.12 -29.92 1.92
C GLY A 393 8.49 -29.29 2.12
N THR A 394 8.92 -28.55 1.11
CA THR A 394 10.15 -27.75 1.15
C THR A 394 9.83 -26.36 1.68
N PHE A 395 10.51 -25.97 2.76
CA PHE A 395 10.36 -24.66 3.37
C PHE A 395 11.45 -23.72 2.87
N ASP A 396 11.07 -22.48 2.62
CA ASP A 396 11.97 -21.36 2.44
C ASP A 396 11.64 -20.25 3.43
N GLY A 397 12.60 -19.40 3.73
CA GLY A 397 12.35 -18.31 4.66
C GLY A 397 13.43 -17.24 4.59
N SER A 398 13.01 -16.01 4.84
CA SER A 398 13.91 -14.85 4.91
C SER A 398 13.38 -13.85 5.93
N GLY A 399 14.25 -12.95 6.36
CA GLY A 399 13.85 -11.91 7.28
C GLY A 399 14.93 -10.87 7.49
N THR A 400 14.54 -9.74 8.00
CA THR A 400 15.46 -8.65 8.36
C THR A 400 14.96 -7.92 9.60
N LYS A 401 15.90 -7.30 10.31
CA LYS A 401 15.63 -6.49 11.48
C LYS A 401 16.62 -5.34 11.55
N TRP A 402 16.12 -4.14 11.80
CA TRP A 402 16.97 -3.00 12.07
C TRP A 402 16.39 -2.10 13.18
N LYS A 403 17.27 -1.31 13.77
CA LYS A 403 16.94 -0.29 14.75
C LYS A 403 17.63 1.02 14.38
N TYR A 404 16.96 2.13 14.65
CA TYR A 404 17.48 3.48 14.44
C TYR A 404 17.14 4.34 15.64
N ASN A 405 18.13 5.02 16.20
CA ASN A 405 17.94 5.99 17.28
C ASN A 405 18.57 7.31 16.88
N ARG A 406 17.91 8.40 17.19
CA ARG A 406 18.38 9.76 16.97
C ARG A 406 18.05 10.62 18.17
N ALA A 407 19.00 11.45 18.60
CA ALA A 407 18.79 12.55 19.54
C ALA A 407 19.16 13.86 18.84
N SER A 408 18.34 14.88 18.99
CA SER A 408 18.54 16.19 18.38
C SER A 408 18.31 17.29 19.42
N PHE A 409 19.11 18.34 19.31
CA PHE A 409 18.94 19.58 20.07
C PHE A 409 18.72 20.70 19.07
N PHE A 410 17.80 21.59 19.33
CA PHE A 410 17.50 22.70 18.43
C PHE A 410 17.13 23.96 19.22
N GLY A 411 17.34 25.12 18.59
CA GLY A 411 16.96 26.39 19.16
C GLY A 411 16.72 27.42 18.06
N ARG A 412 15.91 28.40 18.39
CA ARG A 412 15.63 29.54 17.51
C ARG A 412 15.52 30.80 18.34
N LEU A 413 16.09 31.89 17.84
CA LEU A 413 15.97 33.20 18.42
C LEU A 413 15.52 34.20 17.32
N ASN A 414 14.37 34.85 17.56
CA ASN A 414 13.91 35.95 16.71
C ASN A 414 13.86 37.21 17.57
N TYR A 415 14.42 38.28 17.05
CA TYR A 415 14.41 39.59 17.68
C TYR A 415 13.85 40.64 16.73
N ASN A 416 12.93 41.46 17.23
CA ASN A 416 12.35 42.58 16.47
C ASN A 416 12.48 43.84 17.30
N TYR A 417 12.86 44.96 16.68
CA TYR A 417 12.86 46.26 17.28
C TYR A 417 11.88 47.19 16.56
N ASN A 418 10.93 47.73 17.26
CA ASN A 418 9.94 48.72 16.77
C ASN A 418 9.27 48.27 15.45
N CYS A 419 8.85 47.00 15.34
CA CYS A 419 8.29 46.34 14.12
C CYS A 419 9.28 46.16 12.97
N LEU A 420 10.57 46.46 13.09
CA LEU A 420 11.58 46.10 12.12
C LEU A 420 12.07 44.67 12.36
N LEU A 421 11.91 43.82 11.38
CA LEU A 421 12.31 42.40 11.45
C LEU A 421 13.81 42.30 11.16
N TYR A 422 14.61 41.95 12.16
CA TYR A 422 16.00 41.57 11.97
C TYR A 422 16.06 40.03 11.93
N THR A 423 16.15 39.45 10.76
CA THR A 423 16.51 38.05 10.61
C THR A 423 18.02 37.94 10.64
N SER A 424 18.60 37.13 11.56
CA SER A 424 20.00 36.77 11.44
C SER A 424 20.21 36.00 10.14
N PRO A 425 21.24 36.30 9.35
CA PRO A 425 21.55 35.47 8.21
C PRO A 425 21.89 34.05 8.71
N SER A 426 21.22 33.05 8.12
CA SER A 426 21.58 31.67 8.31
C SER A 426 22.96 31.42 7.69
N PRO A 427 23.86 30.65 8.33
CA PRO A 427 25.12 30.24 7.72
C PRO A 427 24.94 29.40 6.47
#